data_f5ee5991eb8aa97742aa1aec23c6ecb4
#
_entry.id   f5ee5991eb8aa97742aa1aec23c6ecb4
#
_cell.length_a   1.000
_cell.length_b   1.000
_cell.length_c   1.000
_cell.angle_alpha   90.00
_cell.angle_beta   90.00
_cell.angle_gamma   90.00
#
_symmetry.space_group_name_H-M   'P 1'
#
loop_
_entity.id
_entity.type
_entity.pdbx_description
1 polymer ?
#
loop_
_entity_poly.entity_id
_entity_poly.type
_entity_poly.pdbx_seq_one_letter_code
_entity_poly.pdbx_strand_id
1 'polypeptide(L)'
;MFRRAGADYFNPDEATARILAANPDISNADANSAAWHQGKRLLERAIAERLEFAFETTLGGHTISALLHEALAAGVEVRMWFVGLSSPELHIARVRVRVARGGHDIPEEKIRERYDRSRINLIELMPRLTELRVFDNSFDADPHA
;
A
#
# COMPACT_ATOMS: atom_id res chain seq x y z
N MET A 1 9.23 -10.52 -2.55
CA MET A 1 10.25 -9.45 -2.60
C MET A 1 10.54 -9.11 -4.05
N PHE A 2 10.07 -7.94 -4.52
CA PHE A 2 10.17 -7.55 -5.93
C PHE A 2 11.25 -6.52 -6.13
N ARG A 3 12.48 -6.98 -6.27
CA ARG A 3 13.54 -6.20 -6.90
C ARG A 3 13.89 -6.88 -8.23
N ARG A 4 13.18 -6.51 -9.31
CA ARG A 4 13.77 -6.67 -10.63
C ARG A 4 14.87 -5.60 -10.75
N ALA A 5 16.04 -5.99 -11.20
CA ALA A 5 17.10 -5.06 -11.52
C ALA A 5 16.54 -4.01 -12.51
N GLY A 6 16.48 -2.74 -12.09
CA GLY A 6 16.08 -1.62 -12.93
C GLY A 6 14.74 -0.95 -12.61
N ALA A 7 13.88 -1.51 -11.73
CA ALA A 7 12.65 -0.84 -11.30
C ALA A 7 12.87 -0.13 -9.96
N ASP A 8 12.50 1.14 -9.87
CA ASP A 8 12.43 1.84 -8.61
C ASP A 8 11.28 1.29 -7.79
N TYR A 9 11.56 0.96 -6.52
CA TYR A 9 10.58 0.41 -5.57
C TYR A 9 10.40 1.36 -4.39
N PHE A 10 9.15 1.60 -4.01
CA PHE A 10 8.81 2.46 -2.89
C PHE A 10 7.91 1.72 -1.89
N ASN A 11 8.35 1.69 -0.63
CA ASN A 11 7.57 1.21 0.50
C ASN A 11 7.37 2.37 1.49
N PRO A 12 6.12 2.77 1.78
CA PRO A 12 5.82 3.87 2.69
C PRO A 12 6.38 3.68 4.10
N ASP A 13 6.33 2.45 4.62
CA ASP A 13 6.81 2.16 5.98
C ASP A 13 8.33 2.29 6.08
N GLU A 14 9.06 1.81 5.07
CA GLU A 14 10.52 1.99 4.98
C GLU A 14 10.89 3.47 4.82
N ALA A 15 10.12 4.23 4.04
CA ALA A 15 10.33 5.66 3.86
C ALA A 15 10.10 6.42 5.18
N THR A 16 9.02 6.09 5.90
CA THR A 16 8.73 6.65 7.22
C THR A 16 9.87 6.37 8.20
N ALA A 17 10.33 5.13 8.28
CA ALA A 17 11.44 4.76 9.17
C ALA A 17 12.72 5.54 8.86
N ARG A 18 13.05 5.74 7.58
CA ARG A 18 14.21 6.55 7.18
C ARG A 18 14.06 8.02 7.56
N ILE A 19 12.87 8.59 7.39
CA ILE A 19 12.57 9.99 7.77
C ILE A 19 12.72 10.17 9.27
N LEU A 20 12.17 9.25 10.07
CA LEU A 20 12.29 9.26 11.54
C LEU A 20 13.75 9.16 11.99
N ALA A 21 14.54 8.28 11.37
CA ALA A 21 15.95 8.12 11.69
C ALA A 21 16.79 9.37 11.38
N ALA A 22 16.46 10.06 10.28
CA ALA A 22 17.16 11.28 9.87
C ALA A 22 16.71 12.54 10.63
N ASN A 23 15.52 12.53 11.25
CA ASN A 23 14.90 13.67 11.92
C ASN A 23 14.35 13.26 13.29
N PRO A 24 15.19 13.16 14.34
CA PRO A 24 14.78 12.64 15.64
C PRO A 24 13.61 13.40 16.31
N ASP A 25 13.43 14.67 15.95
CA ASP A 25 12.40 15.55 16.54
C ASP A 25 11.07 15.56 15.76
N ILE A 26 10.99 14.87 14.62
CA ILE A 26 9.76 14.81 13.84
C ILE A 26 8.74 13.84 14.47
N SER A 27 7.46 14.20 14.42
CA SER A 27 6.40 13.29 14.87
C SER A 27 6.21 12.11 13.90
N ASN A 28 5.70 10.97 14.41
CA ASN A 28 5.32 9.85 13.56
C ASN A 28 4.29 10.23 12.50
N ALA A 29 3.32 11.09 12.86
CA ALA A 29 2.31 11.57 11.93
C ALA A 29 2.91 12.38 10.78
N ASP A 30 3.85 13.28 11.09
CA ASP A 30 4.52 14.10 10.08
C ASP A 30 5.45 13.26 9.20
N ALA A 31 6.15 12.29 9.77
CA ALA A 31 6.99 11.35 9.01
C ALA A 31 6.16 10.49 8.05
N ASN A 32 5.02 9.98 8.50
CA ASN A 32 4.08 9.23 7.66
C ASN A 32 3.52 10.10 6.52
N SER A 33 3.15 11.34 6.82
CA SER A 33 2.68 12.30 5.82
C SER A 33 3.76 12.60 4.78
N ALA A 34 4.99 12.85 5.21
CA ALA A 34 6.12 13.10 4.32
C ALA A 34 6.42 11.89 3.42
N ALA A 35 6.40 10.68 3.96
CA ALA A 35 6.57 9.45 3.20
C ALA A 35 5.46 9.27 2.16
N TRP A 36 4.21 9.52 2.53
CA TRP A 36 3.08 9.45 1.61
C TRP A 36 3.22 10.43 0.44
N HIS A 37 3.57 11.69 0.72
CA HIS A 37 3.81 12.70 -0.31
C HIS A 37 4.98 12.34 -1.22
N GLN A 38 6.04 11.74 -0.68
CA GLN A 38 7.15 11.25 -1.47
C GLN A 38 6.71 10.16 -2.45
N GLY A 39 5.96 9.18 -1.96
CA GLY A 39 5.43 8.10 -2.81
C GLY A 39 4.50 8.61 -3.90
N LYS A 40 3.63 9.55 -3.57
CA LYS A 40 2.73 10.20 -4.54
C LYS A 40 3.53 10.89 -5.66
N ARG A 41 4.53 11.70 -5.33
CA ARG A 41 5.38 12.37 -6.33
C ARG A 41 6.13 11.39 -7.22
N LEU A 42 6.65 10.30 -6.65
CA LEU A 42 7.34 9.26 -7.42
C LEU A 42 6.38 8.55 -8.39
N LEU A 43 5.17 8.27 -7.97
CA LEU A 43 4.14 7.68 -8.84
C LEU A 43 3.72 8.64 -9.96
N GLU A 44 3.46 9.90 -9.65
CA GLU A 44 3.14 10.93 -10.65
C GLU A 44 4.25 11.06 -11.69
N ARG A 45 5.51 11.08 -11.25
CA ARG A 45 6.67 11.12 -12.13
C ARG A 45 6.77 9.87 -13.00
N ALA A 46 6.59 8.69 -12.42
CA ALA A 46 6.63 7.43 -13.16
C ALA A 46 5.58 7.38 -14.26
N ILE A 47 4.37 7.89 -14.00
CA ILE A 47 3.29 7.99 -15.00
C ILE A 47 3.68 8.97 -16.11
N ALA A 48 4.16 10.17 -15.75
CA ALA A 48 4.50 11.23 -16.70
C ALA A 48 5.67 10.85 -17.60
N GLU A 49 6.70 10.22 -17.06
CA GLU A 49 7.94 9.86 -17.76
C GLU A 49 7.94 8.40 -18.27
N ARG A 50 6.86 7.64 -18.02
CA ARG A 50 6.69 6.22 -18.37
C ARG A 50 7.83 5.34 -17.83
N LEU A 51 8.16 5.54 -16.57
CA LEU A 51 9.19 4.79 -15.87
C LEU A 51 8.62 3.49 -15.30
N GLU A 52 9.47 2.47 -15.19
CA GLU A 52 9.15 1.30 -14.39
C GLU A 52 9.22 1.67 -12.91
N PHE A 53 8.09 1.51 -12.21
CA PHE A 53 7.95 1.86 -10.80
C PHE A 53 7.09 0.83 -10.09
N ALA A 54 7.55 0.38 -8.94
CA ALA A 54 6.81 -0.51 -8.06
C ALA A 54 6.62 0.15 -6.69
N PHE A 55 5.44 0.02 -6.11
CA PHE A 55 5.15 0.59 -4.80
C PHE A 55 4.14 -0.23 -4.03
N GLU A 56 4.13 -0.06 -2.72
CA GLU A 56 3.12 -0.61 -1.84
C GLU A 56 2.11 0.46 -1.44
N THR A 57 0.84 0.06 -1.36
CA THR A 57 -0.26 0.91 -0.92
C THR A 57 -1.35 0.08 -0.27
N THR A 58 -2.10 0.65 0.65
CA THR A 58 -3.32 0.03 1.19
C THR A 58 -4.48 0.07 0.20
N LEU A 59 -4.37 0.83 -0.87
CA LEU A 59 -5.42 1.11 -1.86
C LEU A 59 -6.72 1.66 -1.23
N GLY A 60 -6.65 2.12 0.02
CA GLY A 60 -7.81 2.55 0.79
C GLY A 60 -8.20 4.02 0.62
N GLY A 61 -7.41 4.81 -0.10
CA GLY A 61 -7.65 6.23 -0.36
C GLY A 61 -8.11 6.52 -1.78
N HIS A 62 -8.46 7.79 -2.02
CA HIS A 62 -8.89 8.25 -3.35
C HIS A 62 -7.73 8.63 -4.26
N THR A 63 -6.66 9.20 -3.72
CA THR A 63 -5.58 9.81 -4.52
C THR A 63 -4.82 8.79 -5.34
N ILE A 64 -4.35 7.71 -4.72
CA ILE A 64 -3.60 6.66 -5.43
C ILE A 64 -4.49 5.95 -6.44
N SER A 65 -5.73 5.64 -6.08
CA SER A 65 -6.69 5.04 -7.01
C SER A 65 -6.93 5.95 -8.23
N ALA A 66 -7.10 7.25 -8.04
CA ALA A 66 -7.24 8.20 -9.14
C ALA A 66 -6.01 8.25 -10.05
N LEU A 67 -4.80 8.26 -9.49
CA LEU A 67 -3.56 8.23 -10.25
C LEU A 67 -3.42 6.94 -11.07
N LEU A 68 -3.84 5.81 -10.53
CA LEU A 68 -3.84 4.54 -11.29
C LEU A 68 -4.86 4.55 -12.43
N HIS A 69 -6.03 5.15 -12.25
CA HIS A 69 -6.99 5.36 -13.34
C HIS A 69 -6.42 6.27 -14.43
N GLU A 70 -5.74 7.35 -14.04
CA GLU A 70 -5.05 8.23 -14.99
C GLU A 70 -3.95 7.50 -15.76
N ALA A 71 -3.14 6.69 -15.10
CA ALA A 71 -2.10 5.87 -15.71
C ALA A 71 -2.68 4.92 -16.76
N LEU A 72 -3.75 4.20 -16.40
CA LEU A 72 -4.45 3.30 -17.33
C LEU A 72 -5.06 4.05 -18.50
N ALA A 73 -5.66 5.22 -18.27
CA ALA A 73 -6.19 6.07 -19.34
C ALA A 73 -5.10 6.57 -20.29
N ALA A 74 -3.89 6.78 -19.78
CA ALA A 74 -2.71 7.17 -20.58
C ALA A 74 -2.01 5.99 -21.28
N GLY A 75 -2.55 4.78 -21.18
CA GLY A 75 -1.99 3.57 -21.77
C GLY A 75 -0.79 2.97 -21.05
N VAL A 76 -0.58 3.35 -19.79
CA VAL A 76 0.44 2.74 -18.93
C VAL A 76 -0.02 1.36 -18.47
N GLU A 77 0.85 0.38 -18.55
CA GLU A 77 0.58 -0.96 -18.00
C GLU A 77 0.62 -0.91 -16.47
N VAL A 78 -0.46 -1.38 -15.84
CA VAL A 78 -0.55 -1.51 -14.37
C VAL A 78 -0.77 -2.96 -14.01
N ARG A 79 0.16 -3.51 -13.24
CA ARG A 79 0.08 -4.85 -12.65
C ARG A 79 -0.10 -4.73 -11.16
N MET A 80 -1.04 -5.49 -10.61
CA MET A 80 -1.39 -5.40 -9.19
C MET A 80 -1.37 -6.77 -8.54
N TRP A 81 -0.82 -6.82 -7.33
CA TRP A 81 -0.93 -7.95 -6.43
C TRP A 81 -1.68 -7.49 -5.19
N PHE A 82 -2.87 -7.99 -5.06
CA PHE A 82 -3.76 -7.66 -3.96
C PHE A 82 -3.73 -8.76 -2.91
N VAL A 83 -3.35 -8.41 -1.69
CA VAL A 83 -3.33 -9.32 -0.54
C VAL A 83 -4.52 -8.99 0.33
N GLY A 84 -5.51 -9.87 0.33
CA GLY A 84 -6.76 -9.69 1.05
C GLY A 84 -6.84 -10.50 2.33
N LEU A 85 -7.76 -10.08 3.19
CA LEU A 85 -8.20 -10.81 4.38
C LEU A 85 -9.69 -11.06 4.28
N SER A 86 -10.16 -12.12 4.90
CA SER A 86 -11.59 -12.52 4.86
C SER A 86 -12.53 -11.55 5.57
N SER A 87 -11.99 -10.79 6.54
CA SER A 87 -12.81 -9.84 7.32
C SER A 87 -11.97 -8.70 7.91
N PRO A 88 -12.60 -7.54 8.19
CA PRO A 88 -11.94 -6.47 8.95
C PRO A 88 -11.64 -6.88 10.39
N GLU A 89 -12.44 -7.77 10.99
CA GLU A 89 -12.24 -8.32 12.33
C GLU A 89 -10.89 -9.04 12.45
N LEU A 90 -10.53 -9.83 11.44
CA LEU A 90 -9.24 -10.51 11.39
C LEU A 90 -8.08 -9.50 11.32
N HIS A 91 -8.24 -8.43 10.55
CA HIS A 91 -7.25 -7.35 10.48
C HIS A 91 -7.10 -6.65 11.85
N ILE A 92 -8.22 -6.32 12.49
CA ILE A 92 -8.24 -5.71 13.83
C ILE A 92 -7.53 -6.62 14.84
N ALA A 93 -7.81 -7.92 14.84
CA ALA A 93 -7.17 -8.88 15.73
C ALA A 93 -5.64 -8.91 15.52
N ARG A 94 -5.18 -8.92 14.27
CA ARG A 94 -3.74 -8.91 13.94
C ARG A 94 -3.06 -7.61 14.36
N VAL A 95 -3.72 -6.46 14.18
CA VAL A 95 -3.21 -5.16 14.66
C VAL A 95 -3.07 -5.16 16.17
N ARG A 96 -4.05 -5.68 16.92
CA ARG A 96 -3.97 -5.79 18.39
C ARG A 96 -2.80 -6.65 18.84
N VAL A 97 -2.57 -7.81 18.21
CA VAL A 97 -1.41 -8.67 18.51
C VAL A 97 -0.10 -7.94 18.22
N ARG A 98 -0.02 -7.23 17.10
CA ARG A 98 1.15 -6.43 16.75
C ARG A 98 1.42 -5.32 17.76
N VAL A 99 0.38 -4.59 18.18
CA VAL A 99 0.49 -3.53 19.20
C VAL A 99 0.97 -4.09 20.54
N ALA A 100 0.46 -5.24 20.96
CA ALA A 100 0.90 -5.92 22.18
C ALA A 100 2.40 -6.31 22.14
N ARG A 101 2.98 -6.42 20.93
CA ARG A 101 4.41 -6.67 20.72
C ARG A 101 5.22 -5.39 20.45
N GLY A 102 4.66 -4.21 20.74
CA GLY A 102 5.30 -2.91 20.55
C GLY A 102 5.18 -2.31 19.16
N GLY A 103 4.31 -2.85 18.31
CA GLY A 103 4.04 -2.34 16.97
C GLY A 103 3.08 -1.15 16.97
N HIS A 104 2.94 -0.54 15.78
CA HIS A 104 2.09 0.62 15.56
C HIS A 104 0.60 0.26 15.59
N ASP A 105 -0.20 1.08 16.28
CA ASP A 105 -1.65 0.95 16.34
C ASP A 105 -2.33 1.64 15.14
N ILE A 106 -3.48 1.09 14.76
CA ILE A 106 -4.37 1.67 13.76
C ILE A 106 -5.79 1.65 14.37
N PRO A 107 -6.51 2.79 14.42
CA PRO A 107 -7.87 2.82 14.90
C PRO A 107 -8.80 1.86 14.15
N GLU A 108 -9.66 1.13 14.86
CA GLU A 108 -10.57 0.14 14.26
C GLU A 108 -11.44 0.73 13.15
N GLU A 109 -11.95 1.94 13.34
CA GLU A 109 -12.75 2.64 12.36
C GLU A 109 -12.01 2.81 11.03
N LYS A 110 -10.73 3.16 11.10
CA LYS A 110 -9.86 3.28 9.92
C LYS A 110 -9.61 1.93 9.23
N ILE A 111 -9.47 0.87 10.00
CA ILE A 111 -9.31 -0.49 9.45
C ILE A 111 -10.59 -0.89 8.68
N ARG A 112 -11.77 -0.67 9.26
CA ARG A 112 -13.05 -0.98 8.62
C ARG A 112 -13.28 -0.17 7.35
N GLU A 113 -13.04 1.12 7.42
CA GLU A 113 -13.15 2.02 6.27
C GLU A 113 -12.22 1.58 5.12
N ARG A 114 -10.96 1.31 5.42
CA ARG A 114 -9.97 0.88 4.42
C ARG A 114 -10.28 -0.50 3.85
N TYR A 115 -10.84 -1.40 4.66
CA TYR A 115 -11.22 -2.73 4.22
C TYR A 115 -12.25 -2.67 3.09
N ASP A 116 -13.29 -1.90 3.24
CA ASP A 116 -14.33 -1.72 2.22
C ASP A 116 -13.81 -0.91 1.02
N ARG A 117 -13.14 0.20 1.31
CA ARG A 117 -12.64 1.11 0.27
C ARG A 117 -11.60 0.47 -0.64
N SER A 118 -10.69 -0.31 -0.10
CA SER A 118 -9.67 -0.99 -0.91
C SER A 118 -10.27 -2.00 -1.88
N ARG A 119 -11.35 -2.67 -1.47
CA ARG A 119 -12.07 -3.61 -2.34
C ARG A 119 -12.85 -2.90 -3.43
N ILE A 120 -13.52 -1.82 -3.10
CA ILE A 120 -14.24 -0.99 -4.08
C ILE A 120 -13.25 -0.46 -5.12
N ASN A 121 -12.15 0.12 -4.68
CA ASN A 121 -11.10 0.63 -5.58
C ASN A 121 -10.51 -0.47 -6.47
N LEU A 122 -10.29 -1.67 -5.92
CA LEU A 122 -9.82 -2.82 -6.69
C LEU A 122 -10.83 -3.21 -7.78
N ILE A 123 -12.11 -3.32 -7.42
CA ILE A 123 -13.17 -3.70 -8.36
C ILE A 123 -13.28 -2.68 -9.50
N GLU A 124 -13.19 -1.40 -9.20
CA GLU A 124 -13.24 -0.33 -10.21
C GLU A 124 -12.03 -0.34 -11.16
N LEU A 125 -10.83 -0.68 -10.65
CA LEU A 125 -9.61 -0.76 -11.46
C LEU A 125 -9.52 -2.06 -12.28
N MET A 126 -10.06 -3.15 -11.74
CA MET A 126 -9.86 -4.51 -12.23
C MET A 126 -10.08 -4.70 -13.75
N PRO A 127 -11.14 -4.15 -14.38
CA PRO A 127 -11.38 -4.36 -15.80
C PRO A 127 -10.29 -3.81 -16.71
N ARG A 128 -9.47 -2.91 -16.22
CA ARG A 128 -8.45 -2.17 -16.98
C ARG A 128 -7.02 -2.54 -16.62
N LEU A 129 -6.82 -3.32 -15.52
CA LEU A 129 -5.50 -3.78 -15.12
C LEU A 129 -4.88 -4.70 -16.18
N THR A 130 -3.58 -4.55 -16.39
CA THR A 130 -2.80 -5.43 -17.28
C THR A 130 -2.69 -6.82 -16.69
N GLU A 131 -2.49 -6.91 -15.38
CA GLU A 131 -2.43 -8.15 -14.60
C GLU A 131 -2.95 -7.91 -13.19
N LEU A 132 -3.74 -8.86 -12.67
CA LEU A 132 -4.16 -8.89 -11.28
C LEU A 132 -3.88 -10.27 -10.69
N ARG A 133 -3.20 -10.29 -9.54
CA ARG A 133 -3.08 -11.48 -8.70
C ARG A 133 -3.69 -11.17 -7.35
N VAL A 134 -4.55 -12.04 -6.88
CA VAL A 134 -5.22 -11.91 -5.57
C VAL A 134 -4.74 -13.03 -4.68
N PHE A 135 -4.27 -12.69 -3.49
CA PHE A 135 -3.81 -13.62 -2.47
C PHE A 135 -4.71 -13.50 -1.25
N ASP A 136 -5.13 -14.63 -0.73
CA ASP A 136 -5.83 -14.70 0.55
C ASP A 136 -4.83 -14.93 1.68
N ASN A 137 -4.68 -13.94 2.54
CA ASN A 137 -3.80 -13.99 3.71
C ASN A 137 -4.58 -14.21 5.01
N SER A 138 -5.78 -14.83 4.92
CA SER A 138 -6.65 -15.08 6.08
C SER A 138 -6.15 -16.22 6.97
N PHE A 139 -5.34 -17.11 6.43
CA PHE A 139 -4.83 -18.26 7.15
C PHE A 139 -3.41 -17.98 7.65
N ASP A 140 -3.18 -18.25 8.94
CA ASP A 140 -1.83 -18.38 9.46
C ASP A 140 -1.27 -19.72 8.97
N ALA A 141 -0.68 -19.70 7.78
CA ALA A 141 0.20 -20.78 7.39
C ALA A 141 1.42 -20.67 8.31
N ASP A 142 1.52 -21.55 9.30
CA ASP A 142 2.78 -21.75 9.99
C ASP A 142 3.82 -22.18 8.95
N PRO A 143 4.83 -21.36 8.64
CA PRO A 143 5.83 -21.74 7.64
C PRO A 143 6.70 -22.94 8.09
N HIS A 144 6.45 -23.45 9.30
CA HIS A 144 7.14 -24.58 9.92
C HIS A 144 6.20 -25.75 10.26
N ALA A 145 4.92 -25.68 9.85
CA ALA A 145 3.99 -26.79 9.96
C ALA A 145 4.16 -27.79 8.81
#